data_749c6f6daca4df63857a6f8722627812
#
_entry.id   749c6f6daca4df63857a6f8722627812
#
_cell.length_a   1.000
_cell.length_b   1.000
_cell.length_c   1.000
_cell.angle_alpha   90.00
_cell.angle_beta   90.00
_cell.angle_gamma   90.00
#
_symmetry.space_group_name_H-M   'P 1'
#
loop_
_entity.id
_entity.type
_entity.pdbx_description
1 polymer ?
#
loop_
_entity_poly.entity_id
_entity_poly.type
_entity_poly.pdbx_seq_one_letter_code
_entity_poly.pdbx_strand_id
1 'polypeptide(L)'
;VQMKAGLLMGLESPSSRAERLARMVAIWDRIPTLDEVVEKIDAVSVNSVRNFAASLIGGSPSALALYGPVKDAPRVEELQARLVA
;
A
#
# COMPACT_ATOMS: atom_id res chain seq x y z
N VAL A 1 -10.43 10.12 -6.28
CA VAL A 1 -11.24 11.16 -5.58
C VAL A 1 -11.20 10.93 -4.06
N GLN A 2 -11.54 9.73 -3.55
CA GLN A 2 -11.63 9.46 -2.10
C GLN A 2 -10.30 9.66 -1.35
N MET A 3 -9.17 9.25 -1.91
CA MET A 3 -7.86 9.41 -1.26
C MET A 3 -7.49 10.88 -1.05
N LYS A 4 -7.76 11.75 -2.02
CA LYS A 4 -7.50 13.19 -1.88
C LYS A 4 -8.39 13.83 -0.82
N ALA A 5 -9.68 13.49 -0.80
CA ALA A 5 -10.61 13.97 0.22
C ALA A 5 -10.18 13.55 1.63
N GLY A 6 -9.81 12.28 1.81
CA GLY A 6 -9.30 11.77 3.08
C GLY A 6 -8.00 12.47 3.54
N LEU A 7 -7.09 12.73 2.59
CA LEU A 7 -5.86 13.46 2.87
C LEU A 7 -6.16 14.88 3.38
N LEU A 8 -7.03 15.61 2.70
CA LEU A 8 -7.39 16.99 3.07
C LEU A 8 -8.13 17.06 4.41
N MET A 9 -9.10 16.16 4.61
CA MET A 9 -9.83 16.08 5.89
C MET A 9 -8.90 15.73 7.07
N GLY A 10 -7.91 14.87 6.86
CA GLY A 10 -6.92 14.52 7.88
C GLY A 10 -6.03 15.69 8.33
N LEU A 11 -5.93 16.74 7.52
CA LEU A 11 -5.16 17.95 7.88
C LEU A 11 -5.89 18.87 8.87
N GLU A 12 -7.19 18.69 9.09
CA GLU A 12 -7.98 19.49 10.01
C GLU A 12 -7.72 19.13 11.49
N SER A 13 -7.28 17.89 11.75
CA SER A 13 -6.95 17.45 13.11
C SER A 13 -5.47 17.73 13.44
N PRO A 14 -5.16 18.51 14.51
CA PRO A 14 -3.78 18.79 14.92
C PRO A 14 -2.98 17.52 15.23
N SER A 15 -3.57 16.55 15.91
CA SER A 15 -2.90 15.27 16.24
C SER A 15 -2.61 14.42 15.01
N SER A 16 -3.57 14.28 14.10
CA SER A 16 -3.38 13.57 12.83
C SER A 16 -2.32 14.25 11.96
N ARG A 17 -2.29 15.58 11.97
CA ARG A 17 -1.31 16.37 11.25
C ARG A 17 0.10 16.17 11.82
N ALA A 18 0.26 16.18 13.14
CA ALA A 18 1.54 15.94 13.80
C ALA A 18 2.06 14.52 13.53
N GLU A 19 1.20 13.50 13.66
CA GLU A 19 1.53 12.11 13.36
C GLU A 19 1.96 11.92 11.90
N ARG A 20 1.23 12.54 10.97
CA ARG A 20 1.57 12.50 9.54
C ARG A 20 2.95 13.11 9.27
N LEU A 21 3.25 14.27 9.84
CA LEU A 21 4.54 14.93 9.68
C LEU A 21 5.68 14.08 10.23
N ALA A 22 5.53 13.53 11.43
CA ALA A 22 6.51 12.62 12.04
C ALA A 22 6.78 11.39 11.17
N ARG A 23 5.73 10.78 10.62
CA ARG A 23 5.84 9.63 9.71
C ARG A 23 6.57 9.98 8.40
N MET A 24 6.30 11.14 7.82
CA MET A 24 7.00 11.61 6.61
C MET A 24 8.49 11.77 6.84
N VAL A 25 8.88 12.38 7.95
CA VAL A 25 10.30 12.53 8.31
C VAL A 25 10.94 11.17 8.56
N ALA A 26 10.26 10.26 9.28
CA ALA A 26 10.79 8.93 9.58
C ALA A 26 11.01 8.06 8.34
N ILE A 27 10.18 8.18 7.31
CA ILE A 27 10.25 7.35 6.10
C ILE A 27 11.10 7.98 5.01
N TRP A 28 11.00 9.31 4.81
CA TRP A 28 11.60 10.01 3.67
C TRP A 28 12.66 11.03 4.04
N ASP A 29 12.94 11.20 5.33
CA ASP A 29 13.85 12.21 5.88
C ASP A 29 13.52 13.64 5.40
N ARG A 30 12.29 13.87 4.98
CA ARG A 30 11.75 15.17 4.53
C ARG A 30 10.23 15.21 4.63
N ILE A 31 9.68 16.40 4.54
CA ILE A 31 8.24 16.62 4.48
C ILE A 31 7.87 16.99 3.03
N PRO A 32 7.31 16.07 2.23
CA PRO A 32 6.78 16.41 0.90
C PRO A 32 5.67 17.45 1.01
N THR A 33 5.59 18.35 0.05
CA THR A 33 4.51 19.32 -0.02
C THR A 33 3.18 18.63 -0.30
N LEU A 34 2.08 19.30 0.02
CA LEU A 34 0.75 18.76 -0.30
C LEU A 34 0.57 18.56 -1.80
N ASP A 35 1.08 19.49 -2.60
CA ASP A 35 1.00 19.43 -4.06
C ASP A 35 1.77 18.23 -4.61
N GLU A 36 2.97 17.95 -4.12
CA GLU A 36 3.72 16.73 -4.49
C GLU A 36 2.93 15.46 -4.20
N VAL A 37 2.24 15.40 -3.06
CA VAL A 37 1.45 14.21 -2.70
C VAL A 37 0.24 14.09 -3.62
N VAL A 38 -0.44 15.20 -3.91
CA VAL A 38 -1.60 15.23 -4.82
C VAL A 38 -1.18 14.82 -6.23
N GLU A 39 -0.08 15.34 -6.76
CA GLU A 39 0.47 14.97 -8.07
C GLU A 39 0.79 13.47 -8.14
N LYS A 40 1.40 12.89 -7.12
CA LYS A 40 1.67 11.45 -7.05
C LYS A 40 0.39 10.61 -7.06
N ILE A 41 -0.66 11.07 -6.36
CA ILE A 41 -1.96 10.39 -6.38
C ILE A 41 -2.59 10.46 -7.77
N ASP A 42 -2.51 11.62 -8.43
CA ASP A 42 -3.06 11.82 -9.77
C ASP A 42 -2.31 11.05 -10.85
N ALA A 43 -1.01 10.82 -10.66
CA ALA A 43 -0.18 10.04 -11.57
C ALA A 43 -0.47 8.53 -11.51
N VAL A 44 -1.21 8.04 -10.50
CA VAL A 44 -1.55 6.62 -10.39
C VAL A 44 -2.52 6.23 -11.51
N SER A 45 -2.10 5.30 -12.34
CA SER A 45 -2.88 4.72 -13.44
C SER A 45 -3.17 3.24 -13.20
N VAL A 46 -4.12 2.68 -13.93
CA VAL A 46 -4.38 1.23 -13.91
C VAL A 46 -3.12 0.44 -14.27
N ASN A 47 -2.34 0.94 -15.24
CA ASN A 47 -1.10 0.28 -15.66
C ASN A 47 -0.03 0.33 -14.56
N SER A 48 0.13 1.45 -13.86
CA SER A 48 1.09 1.54 -12.73
C SER A 48 0.72 0.58 -11.59
N VAL A 49 -0.56 0.44 -11.28
CA VAL A 49 -1.05 -0.52 -10.28
C VAL A 49 -0.78 -1.96 -10.72
N ARG A 50 -1.07 -2.31 -11.99
CA ARG A 50 -0.79 -3.64 -12.53
C ARG A 50 0.70 -3.98 -12.51
N ASN A 51 1.54 -3.06 -12.93
CA ASN A 51 3.00 -3.24 -12.94
C ASN A 51 3.55 -3.44 -11.52
N PHE A 52 3.05 -2.66 -10.57
CA PHE A 52 3.43 -2.81 -9.16
C PHE A 52 2.98 -4.17 -8.60
N ALA A 53 1.74 -4.58 -8.85
CA ALA A 53 1.25 -5.89 -8.44
C ALA A 53 2.07 -7.03 -9.05
N ALA A 54 2.40 -6.95 -10.34
CA ALA A 54 3.23 -7.94 -11.02
C ALA A 54 4.64 -8.02 -10.41
N SER A 55 5.24 -6.88 -10.03
CA SER A 55 6.55 -6.85 -9.38
C SER A 55 6.54 -7.51 -8.00
N LEU A 56 5.44 -7.36 -7.24
CA LEU A 56 5.29 -8.02 -5.95
C LEU A 56 5.13 -9.53 -6.08
N ILE A 57 4.30 -9.98 -7.04
CA ILE A 57 3.99 -11.39 -7.23
C ILE A 57 5.19 -12.15 -7.84
N GLY A 58 5.88 -11.55 -8.81
CA GLY A 58 6.99 -12.18 -9.50
C GLY A 58 8.35 -12.06 -8.80
N GLY A 59 8.48 -11.15 -7.84
CA GLY A 59 9.77 -10.78 -7.25
C GLY A 59 10.12 -11.42 -5.91
N SER A 60 9.15 -12.05 -5.22
CA SER A 60 9.36 -12.53 -3.86
C SER A 60 8.63 -13.85 -3.60
N PRO A 61 9.21 -14.75 -2.78
CA PRO A 61 8.51 -15.94 -2.33
C PRO A 61 7.31 -15.54 -1.45
N SER A 62 6.20 -16.26 -1.64
CA SER A 62 5.00 -16.06 -0.83
C SER A 62 5.13 -16.78 0.51
N ALA A 63 4.60 -16.16 1.58
CA ALA A 63 4.44 -16.78 2.88
C ALA A 63 2.95 -16.79 3.26
N LEU A 64 2.50 -17.87 3.87
CA LEU A 64 1.13 -18.05 4.31
C LEU A 64 1.11 -18.37 5.79
N ALA A 65 0.36 -17.60 6.58
CA ALA A 65 0.08 -17.91 7.98
C ALA A 65 -1.42 -18.13 8.15
N LEU A 66 -1.80 -19.28 8.69
CA LEU A 66 -3.20 -19.64 8.94
C LEU A 66 -3.39 -19.98 10.42
N TYR A 67 -4.48 -19.50 11.00
CA TYR A 67 -4.85 -19.77 12.37
C TYR A 67 -6.33 -20.15 12.46
N GLY A 68 -6.63 -21.31 13.10
CA GLY A 68 -8.00 -21.83 13.25
C GLY A 68 -8.11 -23.27 12.74
N PRO A 69 -9.29 -23.75 12.35
CA PRO A 69 -9.50 -25.09 11.77
C PRO A 69 -8.96 -25.16 10.34
N VAL A 70 -7.65 -25.31 10.19
CA VAL A 70 -6.92 -25.21 8.93
C VAL A 70 -6.70 -26.54 8.19
N LYS A 71 -7.35 -27.61 8.64
CA LYS A 71 -7.13 -28.98 8.12
C LYS A 71 -7.27 -29.10 6.59
N ASP A 72 -8.21 -28.34 6.02
CA ASP A 72 -8.52 -28.38 4.58
C ASP A 72 -8.06 -27.08 3.85
N ALA A 73 -7.17 -26.33 4.48
CA ALA A 73 -6.68 -25.10 3.87
C ALA A 73 -5.70 -25.39 2.71
N PRO A 74 -5.70 -24.55 1.66
CA PRO A 74 -4.77 -24.72 0.55
C PRO A 74 -3.33 -24.51 1.01
N ARG A 75 -2.40 -25.20 0.36
CA ARG A 75 -0.96 -25.01 0.58
C ARG A 75 -0.48 -23.73 -0.08
N VAL A 76 0.61 -23.15 0.46
CA VAL A 76 1.18 -21.90 -0.10
C VAL A 76 1.59 -22.08 -1.57
N GLU A 77 2.09 -23.25 -1.94
CA GLU A 77 2.52 -23.56 -3.31
C GLU A 77 1.33 -23.53 -4.29
N GLU A 78 0.16 -24.02 -3.87
CA GLU A 78 -1.07 -23.99 -4.69
C GLU A 78 -1.57 -22.55 -4.90
N LEU A 79 -1.52 -21.72 -3.86
CA LEU A 79 -1.89 -20.32 -3.95
C LEU A 79 -0.90 -19.54 -4.81
N GLN A 80 0.40 -19.79 -4.66
CA GLN A 80 1.44 -19.14 -5.45
C GLN A 80 1.31 -19.49 -6.93
N ALA A 81 1.03 -20.74 -7.27
CA ALA A 81 0.80 -21.17 -8.64
C ALA A 81 -0.39 -20.42 -9.29
N ARG A 82 -1.46 -20.14 -8.54
CA ARG A 82 -2.62 -19.38 -9.02
C ARG A 82 -2.34 -17.90 -9.20
N LEU A 83 -1.43 -17.32 -8.39
CA LEU A 83 -1.05 -15.90 -8.49
C LEU A 83 -0.16 -15.62 -9.70
N VAL A 84 0.59 -16.63 -10.18
CA VAL A 84 1.54 -16.49 -11.29
C VAL A 84 0.92 -16.95 -12.63
N ALA A 85 -0.19 -17.67 -12.58
CA ALA A 85 -0.92 -18.11 -13.78
C ALA A 85 -1.72 -16.96 -14.40
#